data_1dab72a487ea5f79d6c0fc93c1092733
#
_entry.id   1dab72a487ea5f79d6c0fc93c1092733
#
_cell.length_a   1.000
_cell.length_b   1.000
_cell.length_c   1.000
_cell.angle_alpha   90.00
_cell.angle_beta   90.00
_cell.angle_gamma   90.00
#
_symmetry.space_group_name_H-M   'P 1'
#
loop_
_entity.id
_entity.type
_entity.pdbx_description
1 polymer ?
#
loop_
_entity_poly.entity_id
_entity_poly.type
_entity_poly.pdbx_seq_one_letter_code
_entity_poly.pdbx_strand_id
1 'polypeptide(L)'
;MTDKKTLFIDGKEVEFTDEPNLLEVIRKAGMNVPTFCYRPDLTSFGACRMCVVEIEGRGIQSSCTMPPEAGLKVHLNTDRTRRIRKTVLELLLANHDKECLTCEKSGNCELQQYAEEYGIRRIRYPEKPLDEYLDRKSTRL
;
A
#
# COMPACT_ATOMS: atom_id res chain seq x y z
N MET A 1 32.36 -0.86 8.46
CA MET A 1 32.19 -0.47 7.03
C MET A 1 30.78 -0.88 6.62
N THR A 2 29.91 0.07 6.44
CA THR A 2 28.54 -0.20 5.92
C THR A 2 28.69 -0.50 4.44
N ASP A 3 28.49 -1.77 4.05
CA ASP A 3 28.48 -2.17 2.66
C ASP A 3 27.30 -1.48 1.96
N LYS A 4 27.59 -0.43 1.21
CA LYS A 4 26.64 0.22 0.35
C LYS A 4 26.24 -0.73 -0.76
N LYS A 5 24.97 -1.08 -0.80
CA LYS A 5 24.35 -1.90 -1.85
C LYS A 5 23.50 -1.00 -2.75
N THR A 6 23.35 -1.36 -3.99
CA THR A 6 22.56 -0.61 -4.95
C THR A 6 21.42 -1.44 -5.52
N LEU A 7 20.30 -0.79 -5.78
CA LEU A 7 19.16 -1.33 -6.52
C LEU A 7 18.62 -0.26 -7.48
N PHE A 8 17.75 -0.63 -8.38
CA PHE A 8 17.19 0.27 -9.39
C PHE A 8 15.69 0.47 -9.15
N ILE A 9 15.26 1.72 -9.06
CA ILE A 9 13.84 2.10 -8.92
C ILE A 9 13.46 2.97 -10.11
N ASP A 10 12.55 2.48 -10.94
CA ASP A 10 12.12 3.14 -12.18
C ASP A 10 13.33 3.60 -13.06
N GLY A 11 14.37 2.76 -13.11
CA GLY A 11 15.59 3.02 -13.87
C GLY A 11 16.62 3.92 -13.20
N LYS A 12 16.34 4.43 -11.99
CA LYS A 12 17.30 5.20 -11.17
C LYS A 12 18.04 4.28 -10.22
N GLU A 13 19.35 4.43 -10.18
CA GLU A 13 20.19 3.74 -9.20
C GLU A 13 20.02 4.38 -7.83
N VAL A 14 19.73 3.55 -6.83
CA VAL A 14 19.50 3.96 -5.44
C VAL A 14 20.40 3.14 -4.52
N GLU A 15 21.17 3.83 -3.69
CA GLU A 15 22.00 3.20 -2.67
C GLU A 15 21.17 2.93 -1.40
N PHE A 16 21.42 1.79 -0.79
CA PHE A 16 20.84 1.44 0.52
C PHE A 16 21.89 0.75 1.39
N THR A 17 21.66 0.70 2.69
CA THR A 17 22.57 0.11 3.68
C THR A 17 21.87 -0.96 4.51
N ASP A 18 21.10 -0.53 5.49
CA ASP A 18 20.45 -1.35 6.52
C ASP A 18 18.94 -1.06 6.67
N GLU A 19 18.34 -0.47 5.66
CA GLU A 19 16.91 -0.21 5.68
C GLU A 19 16.13 -1.53 5.86
N PRO A 20 15.11 -1.54 6.76
CA PRO A 20 14.44 -2.78 7.18
C PRO A 20 13.60 -3.42 6.06
N ASN A 21 13.19 -2.63 5.08
CA ASN A 21 12.38 -3.10 3.97
C ASN A 21 12.54 -2.19 2.73
N LEU A 22 12.05 -2.69 1.61
CA LEU A 22 12.12 -1.98 0.33
C LEU A 22 11.33 -0.65 0.35
N LEU A 23 10.24 -0.55 1.11
CA LEU A 23 9.45 0.68 1.22
C LEU A 23 10.28 1.83 1.80
N GLU A 24 11.09 1.57 2.83
CA GLU A 24 11.95 2.60 3.42
C GLU A 24 13.06 3.05 2.45
N VAL A 25 13.60 2.15 1.64
CA VAL A 25 14.56 2.52 0.57
C VAL A 25 13.88 3.44 -0.45
N ILE A 26 12.65 3.12 -0.87
CA ILE A 26 11.87 3.94 -1.80
C ILE A 26 11.62 5.34 -1.23
N ARG A 27 11.22 5.43 0.04
CA ARG A 27 10.98 6.70 0.75
C ARG A 27 12.25 7.53 0.90
N LYS A 28 13.35 6.90 1.27
CA LYS A 28 14.66 7.56 1.38
C LYS A 28 15.15 8.10 0.04
N ALA A 29 14.82 7.45 -1.06
CA ALA A 29 15.09 7.93 -2.41
C ALA A 29 14.19 9.11 -2.87
N GLY A 30 13.32 9.61 -2.00
CA GLY A 30 12.38 10.70 -2.30
C GLY A 30 11.19 10.30 -3.15
N MET A 31 10.96 9.00 -3.31
CA MET A 31 9.80 8.46 -4.04
C MET A 31 8.73 7.98 -3.06
N ASN A 32 7.48 7.95 -3.49
CA ASN A 32 6.37 7.53 -2.64
C ASN A 32 5.59 6.38 -3.25
N VAL A 33 5.21 5.44 -2.38
CA VAL A 33 4.29 4.36 -2.66
C VAL A 33 3.19 4.40 -1.60
N PRO A 34 1.91 4.38 -1.98
CA PRO A 34 0.83 4.46 -1.01
C PRO A 34 0.83 3.26 -0.06
N THR A 35 0.51 3.50 1.20
CA THR A 35 0.38 2.46 2.21
C THR A 35 -0.56 2.92 3.31
N PHE A 36 -1.33 2.00 3.91
CA PHE A 36 -2.20 2.26 5.05
C PHE A 36 -1.78 1.53 6.32
N CYS A 37 -1.21 0.33 6.19
CA CYS A 37 -0.93 -0.52 7.35
C CYS A 37 0.52 -0.44 7.86
N TYR A 38 1.42 0.18 7.13
CA TYR A 38 2.83 0.25 7.51
C TYR A 38 3.11 1.42 8.46
N ARG A 39 3.80 1.10 9.54
CA ARG A 39 4.37 2.07 10.48
C ARG A 39 5.80 1.66 10.80
N PRO A 40 6.76 2.61 10.80
CA PRO A 40 8.17 2.29 11.08
C PRO A 40 8.43 1.75 12.49
N ASP A 41 7.57 2.11 13.44
CA ASP A 41 7.62 1.74 14.85
C ASP A 41 6.94 0.39 15.18
N LEU A 42 6.32 -0.24 14.20
CA LEU A 42 5.59 -1.50 14.37
C LEU A 42 6.11 -2.58 13.40
N THR A 43 5.85 -3.83 13.77
CA THR A 43 6.14 -4.97 12.90
C THR A 43 5.32 -4.89 11.61
N SER A 44 6.02 -4.97 10.48
CA SER A 44 5.40 -4.97 9.16
C SER A 44 4.73 -6.32 8.88
N PHE A 45 3.45 -6.33 8.51
CA PHE A 45 2.67 -7.54 8.24
C PHE A 45 1.93 -7.56 6.90
N GLY A 46 2.03 -6.48 6.11
CA GLY A 46 1.59 -6.45 4.72
C GLY A 46 0.09 -6.65 4.49
N ALA A 47 -0.78 -6.20 5.41
CA ALA A 47 -2.22 -6.45 5.34
C ALA A 47 -2.94 -5.67 4.23
N CYS A 48 -2.63 -4.38 4.04
CA CYS A 48 -3.40 -3.53 3.15
C CYS A 48 -3.12 -3.75 1.65
N ARG A 49 -1.96 -4.26 1.28
CA ARG A 49 -1.54 -4.47 -0.12
C ARG A 49 -1.51 -3.22 -1.01
N MET A 50 -1.50 -2.03 -0.41
CA MET A 50 -1.36 -0.77 -1.16
C MET A 50 0.08 -0.52 -1.63
N CYS A 51 1.06 -0.98 -0.86
CA CYS A 51 2.49 -0.76 -1.14
C CYS A 51 3.08 -1.71 -2.19
N VAL A 52 2.25 -2.35 -3.00
CA VAL A 52 2.71 -3.28 -4.04
C VAL A 52 3.54 -2.57 -5.09
N VAL A 53 4.64 -3.21 -5.47
CA VAL A 53 5.55 -2.82 -6.55
C VAL A 53 5.79 -4.00 -7.47
N GLU A 54 6.20 -3.75 -8.69
CA GLU A 54 6.57 -4.80 -9.62
C GLU A 54 8.09 -4.95 -9.66
N ILE A 55 8.58 -6.16 -9.47
CA ILE A 55 10.01 -6.48 -9.48
C ILE A 55 10.30 -7.36 -10.68
N GLU A 56 11.30 -6.99 -11.48
CA GLU A 56 11.71 -7.80 -12.62
C GLU A 56 12.11 -9.22 -12.18
N GLY A 57 11.53 -10.22 -12.83
CA GLY A 57 11.75 -11.63 -12.52
C GLY A 57 11.00 -12.19 -11.31
N ARG A 58 10.40 -11.35 -10.46
CA ARG A 58 9.65 -11.79 -9.26
C ARG A 58 8.17 -11.39 -9.27
N GLY A 59 7.78 -10.50 -10.19
CA GLY A 59 6.41 -10.00 -10.30
C GLY A 59 6.01 -9.03 -9.20
N ILE A 60 4.74 -9.06 -8.79
CA ILE A 60 4.19 -8.12 -7.80
C ILE A 60 4.55 -8.54 -6.38
N GLN A 61 5.14 -7.62 -5.63
CA GLN A 61 5.54 -7.82 -4.24
C GLN A 61 5.09 -6.64 -3.36
N SER A 62 4.90 -6.90 -2.07
CA SER A 62 4.61 -5.86 -1.08
C SER A 62 5.92 -5.25 -0.58
N SER A 63 6.17 -3.99 -0.89
CA SER A 63 7.43 -3.32 -0.54
C SER A 63 7.68 -3.19 0.97
N CYS A 64 6.61 -3.12 1.78
CA CYS A 64 6.74 -3.01 3.23
C CYS A 64 7.19 -4.29 3.95
N THR A 65 7.05 -5.46 3.32
CA THR A 65 7.44 -6.76 3.90
C THR A 65 8.65 -7.37 3.24
N MET A 66 9.10 -6.81 2.12
CA MET A 66 10.23 -7.32 1.36
C MET A 66 11.53 -6.67 1.80
N PRO A 67 12.57 -7.45 2.15
CA PRO A 67 13.89 -6.90 2.40
C PRO A 67 14.49 -6.34 1.11
N PRO A 68 15.27 -5.25 1.18
CA PRO A 68 15.98 -4.74 0.02
C PRO A 68 17.15 -5.67 -0.33
N GLU A 69 17.32 -5.96 -1.62
CA GLU A 69 18.41 -6.78 -2.14
C GLU A 69 19.17 -6.03 -3.22
N ALA A 70 20.48 -6.25 -3.30
CA ALA A 70 21.31 -5.63 -4.33
C ALA A 70 20.93 -6.12 -5.72
N GLY A 71 20.90 -5.19 -6.69
CA GLY A 71 20.60 -5.48 -8.08
C GLY A 71 19.11 -5.64 -8.41
N LEU A 72 18.20 -5.46 -7.44
CA LEU A 72 16.77 -5.46 -7.73
C LEU A 72 16.40 -4.33 -8.69
N LYS A 73 15.54 -4.64 -9.62
CA LYS A 73 14.89 -3.66 -10.49
C LYS A 73 13.42 -3.57 -10.15
N VAL A 74 13.03 -2.42 -9.63
CA VAL A 74 11.74 -2.16 -9.01
C VAL A 74 11.00 -1.12 -9.85
N HIS A 75 9.76 -1.41 -10.19
CA HIS A 75 8.86 -0.49 -10.89
C HIS A 75 7.69 -0.13 -9.98
N LEU A 76 7.52 1.17 -9.70
CA LEU A 76 6.55 1.65 -8.73
C LEU A 76 5.13 1.78 -9.32
N ASN A 77 5.02 2.24 -10.56
CA ASN A 77 3.76 2.63 -11.19
C ASN A 77 3.55 1.96 -12.55
N THR A 78 3.52 0.63 -12.58
CA THR A 78 3.09 -0.11 -13.77
C THR A 78 1.56 -0.19 -13.85
N ASP A 79 1.02 -0.52 -15.01
CA ASP A 79 -0.42 -0.74 -15.18
C ASP A 79 -0.94 -1.81 -14.22
N ARG A 80 -0.13 -2.84 -13.94
CA ARG A 80 -0.49 -3.90 -12.99
C ARG A 80 -0.58 -3.39 -11.57
N THR A 81 0.43 -2.65 -11.09
CA THR A 81 0.43 -2.08 -9.73
C THR A 81 -0.73 -1.10 -9.55
N ARG A 82 -1.00 -0.26 -10.54
CA ARG A 82 -2.11 0.70 -10.52
C ARG A 82 -3.47 0.00 -10.43
N ARG A 83 -3.69 -1.05 -11.23
CA ARG A 83 -4.94 -1.85 -11.18
C ARG A 83 -5.15 -2.51 -9.82
N ILE A 84 -4.09 -3.09 -9.25
CA ILE A 84 -4.16 -3.73 -7.92
C ILE A 84 -4.50 -2.70 -6.85
N ARG A 85 -3.80 -1.58 -6.80
CA ARG A 85 -4.08 -0.50 -5.83
C ARG A 85 -5.50 0.04 -5.97
N LYS A 86 -5.97 0.25 -7.20
CA LYS A 86 -7.36 0.66 -7.45
C LYS A 86 -8.35 -0.35 -6.91
N THR A 87 -8.13 -1.65 -7.14
CA THR A 87 -8.98 -2.72 -6.62
C THR A 87 -8.98 -2.76 -5.09
N VAL A 88 -7.82 -2.62 -4.47
CA VAL A 88 -7.70 -2.56 -3.00
C VAL A 88 -8.46 -1.37 -2.43
N LEU A 89 -8.32 -0.19 -3.04
CA LEU A 89 -9.06 1.01 -2.63
C LEU A 89 -10.57 0.83 -2.76
N GLU A 90 -11.05 0.24 -3.84
CA GLU A 90 -12.46 -0.06 -4.03
C GLU A 90 -12.99 -1.02 -2.96
N LEU A 91 -12.21 -2.05 -2.59
CA LEU A 91 -12.57 -2.99 -1.51
C LEU A 91 -12.59 -2.30 -0.14
N LEU A 92 -11.64 -1.42 0.14
CA LEU A 92 -11.64 -0.62 1.37
C LEU A 92 -12.86 0.29 1.43
N LEU A 93 -13.17 0.99 0.34
CA LEU A 93 -14.33 1.88 0.24
C LEU A 93 -15.67 1.14 0.30
N ALA A 94 -15.72 -0.13 -0.15
CA ALA A 94 -16.95 -0.94 -0.07
C ALA A 94 -17.36 -1.23 1.39
N ASN A 95 -16.40 -1.28 2.31
CA ASN A 95 -16.65 -1.53 3.75
C ASN A 95 -16.45 -0.29 4.62
N HIS A 96 -16.20 0.87 4.01
CA HIS A 96 -15.97 2.12 4.72
C HIS A 96 -17.24 2.94 4.79
N ASP A 97 -17.49 3.52 5.96
CA ASP A 97 -18.56 4.51 6.13
C ASP A 97 -18.23 5.75 5.29
N LYS A 98 -19.16 6.13 4.39
CA LYS A 98 -18.97 7.24 3.44
C LYS A 98 -19.58 8.55 3.93
N GLU A 99 -19.88 8.67 5.21
CA GLU A 99 -20.36 9.87 5.87
C GLU A 99 -19.28 10.97 5.97
N CYS A 100 -18.62 11.26 4.84
CA CYS A 100 -17.50 12.18 4.78
C CYS A 100 -17.83 13.59 5.28
N LEU A 101 -19.07 14.03 5.16
CA LEU A 101 -19.50 15.35 5.59
C LEU A 101 -19.46 15.53 7.12
N THR A 102 -19.60 14.45 7.88
CA THR A 102 -19.55 14.43 9.34
C THR A 102 -18.28 13.82 9.90
N CYS A 103 -17.39 13.35 9.02
CA CYS A 103 -16.16 12.69 9.40
C CYS A 103 -15.09 13.69 9.85
N GLU A 104 -14.49 13.47 11.00
CA GLU A 104 -13.40 14.31 11.54
C GLU A 104 -12.15 14.35 10.63
N LYS A 105 -11.96 13.34 9.80
CA LYS A 105 -10.85 13.25 8.83
C LYS A 105 -11.15 13.91 7.48
N SER A 106 -12.36 14.42 7.26
CA SER A 106 -12.73 15.05 6.00
C SER A 106 -11.79 16.21 5.65
N GLY A 107 -11.29 16.23 4.42
CA GLY A 107 -10.30 17.21 3.95
C GLY A 107 -8.84 16.87 4.29
N ASN A 108 -8.59 15.95 5.22
CA ASN A 108 -7.25 15.44 5.55
C ASN A 108 -7.25 13.91 5.67
N CYS A 109 -7.87 13.26 4.69
CA CYS A 109 -8.05 11.81 4.64
C CYS A 109 -7.26 11.21 3.48
N GLU A 110 -6.29 10.36 3.80
CA GLU A 110 -5.49 9.66 2.79
C GLU A 110 -6.35 8.79 1.87
N LEU A 111 -7.42 8.18 2.41
CA LEU A 111 -8.34 7.36 1.62
C LEU A 111 -9.07 8.19 0.56
N GLN A 112 -9.52 9.41 0.91
CA GLN A 112 -10.12 10.35 -0.05
C GLN A 112 -9.11 10.78 -1.12
N GLN A 113 -7.89 11.12 -0.72
CA GLN A 113 -6.82 11.54 -1.63
C GLN A 113 -6.49 10.43 -2.65
N TYR A 114 -6.30 9.20 -2.18
CA TYR A 114 -6.03 8.08 -3.08
C TYR A 114 -7.23 7.70 -3.93
N ALA A 115 -8.45 7.80 -3.42
CA ALA A 115 -9.65 7.56 -4.21
C ALA A 115 -9.75 8.53 -5.39
N GLU A 116 -9.40 9.80 -5.19
CA GLU A 116 -9.32 10.82 -6.24
C GLU A 116 -8.19 10.54 -7.22
N GLU A 117 -6.97 10.30 -6.72
CA GLU A 117 -5.78 10.01 -7.52
C GLU A 117 -5.97 8.81 -8.46
N TYR A 118 -6.63 7.75 -7.96
CA TYR A 118 -6.92 6.54 -8.75
C TYR A 118 -8.25 6.62 -9.52
N GLY A 119 -8.94 7.75 -9.47
CA GLY A 119 -10.16 8.00 -10.23
C GLY A 119 -11.31 7.07 -9.87
N ILE A 120 -11.48 6.78 -8.56
CA ILE A 120 -12.57 5.93 -8.08
C ILE A 120 -13.84 6.77 -7.93
N ARG A 121 -14.73 6.64 -8.91
CA ARG A 121 -16.04 7.31 -8.90
C ARG A 121 -17.19 6.37 -8.60
N ARG A 122 -16.98 5.08 -8.75
CA ARG A 122 -17.96 4.02 -8.51
C ARG A 122 -17.26 2.82 -7.90
N ILE A 123 -17.87 2.28 -6.86
CA ILE A 123 -17.43 1.05 -6.20
C ILE A 123 -18.10 -0.13 -6.90
N ARG A 124 -17.31 -1.07 -7.38
CA ARG A 124 -17.78 -2.26 -8.10
C ARG A 124 -18.23 -3.39 -7.17
N TYR A 125 -17.82 -3.33 -5.91
CA TYR A 125 -18.06 -4.38 -4.93
C TYR A 125 -19.27 -4.03 -4.06
N PRO A 126 -20.12 -5.03 -3.70
CA PRO A 126 -21.25 -4.80 -2.83
C PRO A 126 -20.79 -4.43 -1.43
N GLU A 127 -21.51 -3.50 -0.82
CA GLU A 127 -21.34 -3.19 0.60
C GLU A 127 -21.88 -4.35 1.43
N LYS A 128 -21.13 -4.76 2.45
CA LYS A 128 -21.65 -5.69 3.45
C LYS A 128 -22.30 -4.89 4.55
N PRO A 129 -23.56 -5.20 4.93
CA PRO A 129 -24.19 -4.57 6.09
C PRO A 129 -23.32 -4.78 7.34
N LEU A 130 -23.20 -3.73 8.14
CA LEU A 130 -22.41 -3.77 9.39
C LEU A 130 -22.93 -4.85 10.35
N ASP A 131 -24.24 -5.09 10.34
CA ASP A 131 -24.93 -6.08 11.17
C ASP A 131 -24.47 -7.53 10.91
N GLU A 132 -24.14 -7.86 9.67
CA GLU A 132 -23.61 -9.19 9.32
C GLU A 132 -22.21 -9.45 9.92
N TYR A 133 -21.46 -8.37 10.21
CA TYR A 133 -20.14 -8.45 10.84
C TYR A 133 -20.22 -8.60 12.37
N LEU A 134 -21.22 -7.98 12.98
CA LEU A 134 -21.43 -8.04 14.44
C LEU A 134 -21.93 -9.41 14.86
N ASP A 135 -22.79 -10.03 14.06
CA ASP A 135 -23.38 -11.35 14.37
C ASP A 135 -22.37 -12.51 14.35
N ARG A 136 -21.32 -12.42 13.52
CA ARG A 136 -20.26 -13.44 13.47
C ARG A 136 -19.30 -13.41 14.66
N LYS A 137 -19.22 -12.29 15.38
CA LYS A 137 -18.37 -12.17 16.59
C LYS A 137 -19.09 -12.59 17.86
N SER A 138 -20.41 -12.52 17.92
CA SER A 138 -21.20 -12.87 19.08
C SER A 138 -21.49 -14.38 19.23
N THR A 139 -21.29 -15.17 18.18
CA THR A 139 -21.53 -16.63 18.18
C THR A 139 -20.31 -17.47 18.55
N ARG A 140 -19.20 -16.87 19.01
CA ARG A 140 -18.04 -17.59 19.55
C ARG A 140 -17.92 -17.37 21.08
N LEU A 141 -18.88 -17.84 21.80
CA LEU A 141 -18.76 -18.16 23.23
C LEU A 141 -19.00 -19.64 23.42
#